data_8c752a826c164e3c431cf0f5831ef5d6
#
_entry.id   8c752a826c164e3c431cf0f5831ef5d6
#
_cell.length_a   1.000
_cell.length_b   1.000
_cell.length_c   1.000
_cell.angle_alpha   90.00
_cell.angle_beta   90.00
_cell.angle_gamma   90.00
#
_symmetry.space_group_name_H-M   'P 1'
#
loop_
_entity.id
_entity.type
_entity.pdbx_description
1 polymer ?
#
loop_
_entity_poly.entity_id
_entity_poly.type
_entity_poly.pdbx_seq_one_letter_code
_entity_poly.pdbx_strand_id
1 'polypeptide(L)'
;MSLYNPQPPYPLHPSVQDKLDPEYVAFYNQYVMNQQQVHLQPVAASRSSGVLIPGGGPVLPVGKTIDLRLPRRVTDGPEVPVRVFVPEGTTPASGWPVMLYFHGGGWVLGNIDTENPVCSNLCVRGRCVVVTVDYRYVSTPRVSACN
;
A
#
# COMPACT_ATOMS: atom_id res chain seq x y z
N MET A 1 -27.14 -19.12 -10.45
CA MET A 1 -26.74 -17.76 -10.87
C MET A 1 -25.38 -17.90 -11.52
N SER A 2 -25.31 -17.70 -12.84
CA SER A 2 -24.00 -17.62 -13.54
C SER A 2 -23.29 -16.38 -13.00
N LEU A 3 -22.20 -16.60 -12.26
CA LEU A 3 -21.31 -15.50 -11.90
C LEU A 3 -20.71 -15.00 -13.21
N TYR A 4 -21.18 -13.87 -13.67
CA TYR A 4 -20.59 -13.15 -14.81
C TYR A 4 -19.14 -12.83 -14.42
N ASN A 5 -18.21 -13.57 -14.98
CA ASN A 5 -16.77 -13.37 -14.80
C ASN A 5 -16.20 -12.84 -16.12
N PRO A 6 -16.22 -11.53 -16.34
CA PRO A 6 -15.71 -10.94 -17.56
C PRO A 6 -14.21 -11.24 -17.71
N GLN A 7 -13.82 -11.59 -18.91
CA GLN A 7 -12.45 -11.88 -19.27
C GLN A 7 -11.84 -10.70 -20.04
N PRO A 8 -10.52 -10.50 -19.98
CA PRO A 8 -9.84 -9.52 -20.82
C PRO A 8 -10.15 -9.72 -22.31
N PRO A 9 -10.09 -8.67 -23.14
CA PRO A 9 -9.69 -7.31 -22.75
C PRO A 9 -10.81 -6.51 -22.06
N TYR A 10 -10.41 -5.55 -21.23
CA TYR A 10 -11.30 -4.58 -20.57
C TYR A 10 -11.10 -3.19 -21.19
N PRO A 11 -11.63 -2.89 -22.37
CA PRO A 11 -11.43 -1.59 -23.00
C PRO A 11 -12.06 -0.47 -22.17
N LEU A 12 -11.49 0.72 -22.25
CA LEU A 12 -12.13 1.91 -21.70
C LEU A 12 -13.53 2.08 -22.28
N HIS A 13 -14.49 2.40 -21.42
CA HIS A 13 -15.86 2.61 -21.88
C HIS A 13 -15.90 3.83 -22.82
N PRO A 14 -16.58 3.75 -23.97
CA PRO A 14 -16.62 4.84 -24.96
C PRO A 14 -17.05 6.20 -24.37
N SER A 15 -17.95 6.20 -23.39
CA SER A 15 -18.43 7.43 -22.75
C SER A 15 -17.38 8.23 -21.98
N VAL A 16 -16.23 7.63 -21.66
CA VAL A 16 -15.16 8.27 -20.88
C VAL A 16 -13.85 8.41 -21.67
N GLN A 17 -13.67 7.64 -22.72
CA GLN A 17 -12.41 7.58 -23.47
C GLN A 17 -11.96 8.98 -23.96
N ASP A 18 -12.89 9.75 -24.52
CA ASP A 18 -12.60 11.09 -25.05
C ASP A 18 -12.48 12.17 -23.97
N LYS A 19 -12.73 11.82 -22.70
CA LYS A 19 -12.66 12.73 -21.55
C LYS A 19 -11.41 12.51 -20.71
N LEU A 20 -10.65 11.47 -21.00
CA LEU A 20 -9.45 11.11 -20.28
C LEU A 20 -8.22 11.73 -20.95
N ASP A 21 -7.18 11.97 -20.15
CA ASP A 21 -5.89 12.39 -20.65
C ASP A 21 -5.35 11.36 -21.67
N PRO A 22 -4.86 11.78 -22.84
CA PRO A 22 -4.33 10.88 -23.86
C PRO A 22 -3.19 9.98 -23.36
N GLU A 23 -2.32 10.50 -22.47
CA GLU A 23 -1.25 9.69 -21.87
C GLU A 23 -1.81 8.58 -20.99
N TYR A 24 -2.87 8.88 -20.22
CA TYR A 24 -3.57 7.86 -19.43
C TYR A 24 -4.23 6.81 -20.32
N VAL A 25 -4.88 7.20 -21.41
CA VAL A 25 -5.50 6.26 -22.38
C VAL A 25 -4.43 5.33 -22.97
N ALA A 26 -3.28 5.89 -23.37
CA ALA A 26 -2.16 5.10 -23.89
C ALA A 26 -1.63 4.11 -22.83
N PHE A 27 -1.40 4.58 -21.62
CA PHE A 27 -0.97 3.74 -20.49
C PHE A 27 -1.98 2.63 -20.21
N TYR A 28 -3.27 2.96 -20.13
CA TYR A 28 -4.33 1.99 -19.85
C TYR A 28 -4.36 0.89 -20.92
N ASN A 29 -4.34 1.26 -22.18
CA ASN A 29 -4.39 0.31 -23.29
C ASN A 29 -3.16 -0.60 -23.33
N GLN A 30 -2.00 -0.08 -22.98
CA GLN A 30 -0.75 -0.82 -22.99
C GLN A 30 -0.59 -1.78 -21.80
N TYR A 31 -0.97 -1.34 -20.60
CA TYR A 31 -0.61 -2.05 -19.36
C TYR A 31 -1.80 -2.59 -18.57
N VAL A 32 -2.98 -2.07 -18.75
CA VAL A 32 -4.14 -2.39 -17.89
C VAL A 32 -5.22 -3.19 -18.62
N MET A 33 -5.51 -2.84 -19.86
CA MET A 33 -6.66 -3.39 -20.63
C MET A 33 -6.68 -4.94 -20.66
N ASN A 34 -5.53 -5.58 -20.72
CA ASN A 34 -5.40 -7.03 -20.81
C ASN A 34 -5.11 -7.71 -19.46
N GLN A 35 -5.12 -6.93 -18.35
CA GLN A 35 -4.90 -7.48 -17.01
C GLN A 35 -6.22 -7.83 -16.34
N GLN A 36 -6.28 -8.97 -15.66
CA GLN A 36 -7.45 -9.32 -14.85
C GLN A 36 -7.63 -8.27 -13.75
N GLN A 37 -8.79 -7.65 -13.72
CA GLN A 37 -9.08 -6.58 -12.77
C GLN A 37 -9.09 -7.13 -11.32
N VAL A 38 -8.55 -6.34 -10.40
CA VAL A 38 -8.35 -6.75 -8.99
C VAL A 38 -9.66 -7.20 -8.32
N HIS A 39 -10.78 -6.50 -8.58
CA HIS A 39 -12.08 -6.84 -8.00
C HIS A 39 -12.68 -8.15 -8.53
N LEU A 40 -12.15 -8.69 -9.62
CA LEU A 40 -12.55 -9.98 -10.21
C LEU A 40 -11.63 -11.12 -9.78
N GLN A 41 -10.55 -10.83 -9.05
CA GLN A 41 -9.61 -11.81 -8.58
C GLN A 41 -9.94 -12.27 -7.15
N PRO A 42 -9.66 -13.52 -6.80
CA PRO A 42 -9.65 -13.94 -5.40
C PRO A 42 -8.69 -13.06 -4.58
N VAL A 43 -9.10 -12.61 -3.41
CA VAL A 43 -8.29 -11.73 -2.54
C VAL A 43 -6.90 -12.33 -2.26
N ALA A 44 -6.82 -13.63 -2.03
CA ALA A 44 -5.55 -14.32 -1.80
C ALA A 44 -4.60 -14.19 -3.00
N ALA A 45 -5.12 -14.31 -4.23
CA ALA A 45 -4.33 -14.15 -5.46
C ALA A 45 -3.80 -12.71 -5.60
N SER A 46 -4.65 -11.72 -5.35
CA SER A 46 -4.24 -10.30 -5.40
C SER A 46 -3.17 -9.97 -4.36
N ARG A 47 -3.24 -10.55 -3.15
CA ARG A 47 -2.23 -10.37 -2.11
C ARG A 47 -0.90 -11.06 -2.41
N SER A 48 -0.93 -12.20 -3.08
CA SER A 48 0.27 -12.99 -3.40
C SER A 48 0.90 -12.64 -4.74
N SER A 49 0.28 -11.76 -5.53
CA SER A 49 0.73 -11.43 -6.88
C SER A 49 2.13 -10.78 -6.93
N GLY A 50 2.61 -10.25 -5.81
CA GLY A 50 3.87 -9.50 -5.76
C GLY A 50 3.84 -8.20 -6.56
N VAL A 51 2.72 -7.90 -7.23
CA VAL A 51 2.53 -6.64 -7.93
C VAL A 51 2.25 -5.56 -6.89
N LEU A 52 3.30 -4.93 -6.42
CA LEU A 52 3.19 -3.67 -5.71
C LEU A 52 2.78 -2.63 -6.75
N ILE A 53 1.68 -1.94 -6.53
CA ILE A 53 1.39 -0.73 -7.30
C ILE A 53 2.39 0.31 -6.79
N PRO A 54 3.44 0.63 -7.53
CA PRO A 54 4.45 1.54 -7.02
C PRO A 54 3.82 2.92 -6.85
N GLY A 55 3.72 3.36 -5.61
CA GLY A 55 3.42 4.75 -5.29
C GLY A 55 4.60 5.63 -5.71
N GLY A 56 4.39 6.43 -6.73
CA GLY A 56 5.11 7.68 -6.95
C GLY A 56 6.64 7.69 -6.96
N GLY A 57 7.32 6.85 -7.74
CA GLY A 57 8.74 7.01 -8.02
C GLY A 57 9.68 6.15 -7.17
N PRO A 58 10.99 6.43 -7.17
CA PRO A 58 11.97 5.62 -6.47
C PRO A 58 11.91 5.80 -4.95
N VAL A 59 12.30 4.76 -4.23
CA VAL A 59 12.58 4.86 -2.80
C VAL A 59 13.80 5.75 -2.60
N LEU A 60 13.66 6.82 -1.83
CA LEU A 60 14.78 7.70 -1.51
C LEU A 60 15.65 7.10 -0.39
N PRO A 61 16.96 7.32 -0.42
CA PRO A 61 17.83 6.94 0.69
C PRO A 61 17.45 7.73 1.94
N VAL A 62 17.35 7.03 3.05
CA VAL A 62 17.09 7.58 4.39
C VAL A 62 18.25 7.22 5.33
N GLY A 63 18.37 7.89 6.45
CA GLY A 63 19.42 7.60 7.42
C GLY A 63 19.34 6.18 7.99
N LYS A 64 18.12 5.71 8.28
CA LYS A 64 17.87 4.35 8.77
C LYS A 64 16.47 3.88 8.46
N THR A 65 16.33 2.59 8.14
CA THR A 65 15.02 1.89 8.07
C THR A 65 15.03 0.76 9.09
N ILE A 66 13.95 0.66 9.90
CA ILE A 66 13.84 -0.33 10.97
C ILE A 66 12.47 -0.98 10.91
N ASP A 67 12.43 -2.31 10.85
CA ASP A 67 11.19 -3.07 10.97
C ASP A 67 11.03 -3.55 12.42
N LEU A 68 9.86 -3.27 13.01
CA LEU A 68 9.52 -3.61 14.37
C LEU A 68 8.19 -4.36 14.44
N ARG A 69 8.00 -5.12 15.50
CA ARG A 69 6.73 -5.71 15.88
C ARG A 69 6.31 -5.15 17.23
N LEU A 70 5.18 -4.44 17.24
CA LEU A 70 4.68 -3.78 18.44
C LEU A 70 3.63 -4.64 19.13
N PRO A 71 3.82 -4.99 20.41
CA PRO A 71 2.83 -5.73 21.17
C PRO A 71 1.57 -4.88 21.38
N ARG A 72 0.41 -5.55 21.39
CA ARG A 72 -0.85 -4.89 21.73
C ARG A 72 -0.95 -4.69 23.23
N ARG A 73 -1.45 -3.53 23.64
CA ARG A 73 -1.61 -3.19 25.06
C ARG A 73 -3.06 -3.17 25.51
N VAL A 74 -3.99 -2.96 24.59
CA VAL A 74 -5.41 -2.73 24.91
C VAL A 74 -6.30 -3.85 24.37
N THR A 75 -5.87 -4.55 23.34
CA THR A 75 -6.62 -5.65 22.74
C THR A 75 -5.72 -6.85 22.55
N ASP A 76 -6.30 -8.05 22.64
CA ASP A 76 -5.60 -9.28 22.29
C ASP A 76 -5.37 -9.40 20.78
N GLY A 77 -4.41 -10.22 20.42
CA GLY A 77 -4.10 -10.53 19.05
C GLY A 77 -2.60 -10.43 18.69
N PRO A 78 -2.25 -10.70 17.43
CA PRO A 78 -0.88 -10.66 17.00
C PRO A 78 -0.28 -9.25 17.13
N GLU A 79 1.02 -9.19 17.28
CA GLU A 79 1.78 -7.95 17.23
C GLU A 79 1.51 -7.18 15.93
N VAL A 80 1.67 -5.87 15.97
CA VAL A 80 1.47 -4.98 14.83
C VAL A 80 2.84 -4.71 14.18
N PRO A 81 3.08 -5.19 12.95
CA PRO A 81 4.29 -4.84 12.24
C PRO A 81 4.27 -3.36 11.86
N VAL A 82 5.43 -2.72 12.00
CA VAL A 82 5.63 -1.33 11.56
C VAL A 82 7.02 -1.19 10.94
N ARG A 83 7.13 -0.28 9.98
CA ARG A 83 8.43 0.14 9.44
C ARG A 83 8.66 1.61 9.77
N VAL A 84 9.84 1.90 10.28
CA VAL A 84 10.26 3.23 10.69
C VAL A 84 11.34 3.72 9.73
N PHE A 85 11.09 4.87 9.10
CA PHE A 85 12.06 5.60 8.29
C PHE A 85 12.59 6.77 9.13
N VAL A 86 13.88 6.84 9.30
CA VAL A 86 14.54 7.91 10.08
C VAL A 86 15.33 8.80 9.14
N PRO A 87 15.19 10.14 9.23
CA PRO A 87 15.97 11.05 8.39
C PRO A 87 17.48 10.87 8.56
N GLU A 88 18.23 11.18 7.51
CA GLU A 88 19.67 11.28 7.58
C GLU A 88 20.10 12.54 8.34
N GLY A 89 21.25 12.45 9.03
CA GLY A 89 21.87 13.55 9.75
C GLY A 89 21.68 13.51 11.25
N THR A 90 22.11 14.57 11.92
CA THR A 90 22.03 14.69 13.37
C THR A 90 20.62 14.96 13.84
N THR A 91 20.16 14.18 14.81
CA THR A 91 18.84 14.42 15.44
C THR A 91 18.82 15.80 16.10
N PRO A 92 17.82 16.64 15.79
CA PRO A 92 17.68 17.92 16.49
C PRO A 92 17.52 17.75 17.99
N ALA A 93 17.92 18.76 18.77
CA ALA A 93 17.76 18.72 20.23
C ALA A 93 16.31 18.50 20.68
N SER A 94 15.36 18.96 19.89
CA SER A 94 13.90 18.75 20.09
C SER A 94 13.41 17.37 19.65
N GLY A 95 14.29 16.53 19.08
CA GLY A 95 13.90 15.33 18.36
C GLY A 95 13.39 15.60 16.95
N TRP A 96 13.18 14.52 16.18
CA TRP A 96 12.50 14.60 14.90
C TRP A 96 10.98 14.62 15.10
N PRO A 97 10.23 15.39 14.31
CA PRO A 97 8.79 15.19 14.22
C PRO A 97 8.48 13.77 13.81
N VAL A 98 7.34 13.21 14.24
CA VAL A 98 6.91 11.85 13.90
C VAL A 98 5.61 11.90 13.12
N MET A 99 5.56 11.16 12.02
CA MET A 99 4.39 10.95 11.18
C MET A 99 4.00 9.48 11.19
N LEU A 100 2.73 9.20 11.50
CA LEU A 100 2.16 7.85 11.31
C LEU A 100 1.53 7.77 9.92
N TYR A 101 1.85 6.70 9.19
CA TYR A 101 1.34 6.45 7.85
C TYR A 101 0.57 5.13 7.79
N PHE A 102 -0.63 5.19 7.26
CA PHE A 102 -1.50 4.03 7.05
C PHE A 102 -1.72 3.88 5.55
N HIS A 103 -1.21 2.80 4.97
CA HIS A 103 -1.29 2.57 3.52
C HIS A 103 -2.74 2.43 3.03
N GLY A 104 -2.97 2.74 1.76
CA GLY A 104 -4.23 2.49 1.07
C GLY A 104 -4.46 1.00 0.80
N GLY A 105 -5.52 0.68 0.03
CA GLY A 105 -5.81 -0.70 -0.41
C GLY A 105 -7.21 -1.19 -0.06
N GLY A 106 -8.17 -0.28 0.23
CA GLY A 106 -9.57 -0.61 0.47
C GLY A 106 -9.79 -1.57 1.64
N TRP A 107 -8.94 -1.53 2.65
CA TRP A 107 -8.92 -2.45 3.81
C TRP A 107 -8.70 -3.93 3.46
N VAL A 108 -8.36 -4.22 2.22
CA VAL A 108 -8.21 -5.59 1.69
C VAL A 108 -6.80 -5.84 1.18
N LEU A 109 -6.16 -4.85 0.60
CA LEU A 109 -4.85 -4.91 -0.06
C LEU A 109 -3.85 -3.94 0.56
N GLY A 110 -2.62 -4.03 0.09
CA GLY A 110 -1.49 -3.26 0.59
C GLY A 110 -0.72 -4.02 1.66
N ASN A 111 0.44 -3.55 2.01
CA ASN A 111 1.27 -4.03 3.10
C ASN A 111 2.36 -3.01 3.42
N ILE A 112 3.26 -3.37 4.31
CA ILE A 112 4.36 -2.51 4.75
C ILE A 112 5.31 -2.08 3.60
N ASP A 113 5.33 -2.81 2.48
CA ASP A 113 6.21 -2.52 1.34
C ASP A 113 5.56 -1.66 0.26
N THR A 114 4.23 -1.58 0.25
CA THR A 114 3.45 -0.92 -0.80
C THR A 114 3.83 0.55 -0.99
N GLU A 115 4.09 1.25 0.11
CA GLU A 115 4.25 2.71 0.10
C GLU A 115 5.68 3.16 0.47
N ASN A 116 6.67 2.29 0.33
CA ASN A 116 8.06 2.65 0.62
C ASN A 116 8.52 3.93 -0.11
N PRO A 117 8.20 4.15 -1.43
CA PRO A 117 8.53 5.39 -2.10
C PRO A 117 7.90 6.61 -1.44
N VAL A 118 6.62 6.55 -1.10
CA VAL A 118 5.90 7.66 -0.45
C VAL A 118 6.50 7.94 0.92
N CYS A 119 6.68 6.91 1.76
CA CYS A 119 7.22 7.06 3.11
C CYS A 119 8.65 7.59 3.13
N SER A 120 9.50 7.13 2.20
CA SER A 120 10.88 7.65 2.09
C SER A 120 10.91 9.11 1.63
N ASN A 121 10.03 9.50 0.68
CA ASN A 121 9.91 10.89 0.25
C ASN A 121 9.41 11.80 1.38
N LEU A 122 8.42 11.36 2.15
CA LEU A 122 7.93 12.08 3.33
C LEU A 122 9.03 12.25 4.38
N CYS A 123 9.79 11.18 4.65
CA CYS A 123 10.89 11.20 5.60
C CYS A 123 11.97 12.21 5.20
N VAL A 124 12.44 12.13 3.94
CA VAL A 124 13.55 12.96 3.45
C VAL A 124 13.12 14.42 3.30
N ARG A 125 12.01 14.67 2.60
CA ARG A 125 11.55 16.03 2.27
C ARG A 125 10.88 16.73 3.45
N GLY A 126 10.15 15.97 4.27
CA GLY A 126 9.49 16.48 5.46
C GLY A 126 10.41 16.56 6.69
N ARG A 127 11.63 16.01 6.60
CA ARG A 127 12.58 15.91 7.73
C ARG A 127 11.91 15.40 9.01
N CYS A 128 11.18 14.30 8.88
CA CYS A 128 10.46 13.67 9.98
C CYS A 128 10.68 12.15 9.98
N VAL A 129 10.56 11.55 11.15
CA VAL A 129 10.46 10.10 11.27
C VAL A 129 9.09 9.69 10.72
N VAL A 130 9.06 8.72 9.79
CA VAL A 130 7.82 8.16 9.27
C VAL A 130 7.67 6.73 9.75
N VAL A 131 6.52 6.43 10.38
CA VAL A 131 6.19 5.08 10.84
C VAL A 131 5.02 4.58 10.01
N THR A 132 5.27 3.64 9.09
CA THR A 132 4.21 2.98 8.35
C THR A 132 3.73 1.75 9.09
N VAL A 133 2.40 1.55 9.11
CA VAL A 133 1.74 0.52 9.92
C VAL A 133 1.14 -0.54 9.01
N ASP A 134 1.53 -1.80 9.23
CA ASP A 134 0.93 -2.97 8.58
C ASP A 134 -0.31 -3.42 9.37
N TYR A 135 -1.40 -2.72 9.16
CA TYR A 135 -2.65 -2.98 9.87
C TYR A 135 -3.40 -4.19 9.32
N ARG A 136 -4.22 -4.82 10.15
CA ARG A 136 -5.02 -5.98 9.74
C ARG A 136 -6.12 -5.59 8.76
N TYR A 137 -6.28 -6.42 7.73
CA TYR A 137 -7.37 -6.29 6.78
C TYR A 137 -8.72 -6.76 7.34
N VAL A 138 -9.81 -6.22 6.80
CA VAL A 138 -11.18 -6.61 7.17
C VAL A 138 -11.45 -8.09 6.89
N SER A 139 -10.90 -8.63 5.81
CA SER A 139 -11.07 -10.02 5.39
C SER A 139 -10.12 -11.01 6.07
N THR A 140 -9.24 -10.55 6.95
CA THR A 140 -8.44 -11.46 7.77
C THR A 140 -9.35 -12.01 8.86
N PRO A 141 -9.50 -13.33 8.99
CA PRO A 141 -10.28 -13.89 10.06
C PRO A 141 -9.82 -13.26 11.37
N ARG A 142 -10.75 -12.72 12.16
CA ARG A 142 -10.43 -12.46 13.55
C ARG A 142 -9.93 -13.79 14.07
N VAL A 143 -8.71 -13.84 14.57
CA VAL A 143 -8.33 -14.95 15.43
C VAL A 143 -9.39 -14.88 16.52
N SER A 144 -10.40 -15.75 16.41
CA SER A 144 -11.37 -15.90 17.46
C SER A 144 -10.54 -16.06 18.71
N ALA A 145 -10.74 -15.17 19.67
CA ALA A 145 -10.28 -15.42 21.02
C ALA A 145 -10.83 -16.80 21.33
N CYS A 146 -9.99 -17.82 21.22
CA CYS A 146 -10.33 -19.14 21.66
C CYS A 146 -10.40 -19.04 23.18
N ASN A 147 -11.59 -19.28 23.66
CA ASN A 147 -11.99 -19.79 24.96
C ASN A 147 -11.03 -19.59 26.13
#